data_c38816d1de177182d7e769c3bff13d5b
#
_entry.id   c38816d1de177182d7e769c3bff13d5b
#
_cell.length_a   1.000
_cell.length_b   1.000
_cell.length_c   1.000
_cell.angle_alpha   90.00
_cell.angle_beta   90.00
_cell.angle_gamma   90.00
#
_symmetry.space_group_name_H-M   'P 1'
#
loop_
_entity.id
_entity.type
_entity.pdbx_description
1 polymer ?
#
loop_
_entity_poly.entity_id
_entity_poly.type
_entity_poly.pdbx_seq_one_letter_code
_entity_poly.pdbx_strand_id
1 'polypeptide(L)'
;MDVDTYGRSPLECGSFIVSSAYPDESMWGTSFLARLSGSTAEFLSMWLEIFVGSRPFSLSEDGELELAFAPALKGDMFKEDGTASFVFLGGVDVTYVNPAKADAWDCDVTKLVLFADADDAEGTTVHGSKLAGKDAEDVRDLKYGAIEVHLD
;
A
#
# COMPACT_ATOMS: atom_id res chain seq x y z
N MET A 1 21.25 19.26 2.19
CA MET A 1 20.33 18.22 2.67
C MET A 1 20.77 17.90 4.09
N ASP A 2 19.91 18.06 5.04
CA ASP A 2 20.23 17.99 6.46
C ASP A 2 19.93 16.57 6.97
N VAL A 3 20.86 16.00 7.72
CA VAL A 3 20.76 14.62 8.26
C VAL A 3 19.53 14.48 9.17
N ASP A 4 19.21 15.52 9.93
CA ASP A 4 18.09 15.50 10.87
C ASP A 4 16.73 15.44 10.13
N THR A 5 16.63 16.14 8.98
CA THR A 5 15.42 16.11 8.13
C THR A 5 15.30 14.79 7.36
N TYR A 6 16.41 14.17 6.95
CA TYR A 6 16.43 12.96 6.12
C TYR A 6 16.49 11.69 6.94
N GLY A 7 16.88 11.76 8.21
CA GLY A 7 17.07 10.63 9.10
C GLY A 7 18.31 9.76 8.80
N ARG A 8 19.05 10.08 7.73
CA ARG A 8 20.29 9.39 7.32
C ARG A 8 21.21 10.35 6.60
N SER A 9 22.51 10.13 6.71
CA SER A 9 23.48 10.85 5.89
C SER A 9 23.37 10.45 4.42
N PRO A 10 23.76 11.31 3.46
CA PRO A 10 23.84 10.95 2.05
C PRO A 10 24.73 9.73 1.77
N LEU A 11 25.73 9.49 2.59
CA LEU A 11 26.64 8.35 2.47
C LEU A 11 25.99 7.02 2.85
N GLU A 12 24.98 7.02 3.72
CA GLU A 12 24.21 5.83 4.11
C GLU A 12 23.10 5.46 3.11
N CYS A 13 22.82 6.36 2.16
CA CYS A 13 21.75 6.20 1.17
C CYS A 13 22.27 5.82 -0.22
N GLY A 14 23.49 5.35 -0.35
CA GLY A 14 24.09 4.98 -1.64
C GLY A 14 23.75 3.56 -2.08
N SER A 15 23.84 3.34 -3.39
CA SER A 15 23.59 2.03 -4.01
C SER A 15 24.82 1.11 -4.02
N PHE A 16 26.01 1.67 -3.89
CA PHE A 16 27.27 0.93 -3.84
C PHE A 16 27.99 1.23 -2.53
N ILE A 17 28.35 0.18 -1.83
CA ILE A 17 28.98 0.25 -0.52
C ILE A 17 30.39 -0.33 -0.61
N VAL A 18 31.37 0.37 -0.03
CA VAL A 18 32.76 -0.11 0.08
C VAL A 18 32.82 -1.33 0.97
N SER A 19 33.31 -2.43 0.44
CA SER A 19 33.50 -3.66 1.21
C SER A 19 34.69 -3.61 2.13
N SER A 20 34.75 -4.53 3.08
CA SER A 20 35.93 -4.74 3.98
C SER A 20 37.20 -5.27 3.27
N ALA A 21 37.10 -5.56 1.96
CA ALA A 21 38.27 -5.88 1.15
C ALA A 21 39.00 -4.64 0.60
N TYR A 22 38.40 -3.45 0.73
CA TYR A 22 39.04 -2.22 0.30
C TYR A 22 40.23 -1.86 1.23
N PRO A 23 41.38 -1.39 0.68
CA PRO A 23 42.60 -1.17 1.47
C PRO A 23 42.48 -0.12 2.56
N ASP A 24 41.64 0.88 2.40
CA ASP A 24 41.42 1.94 3.38
C ASP A 24 40.19 1.62 4.26
N GLU A 25 40.47 1.21 5.49
CA GLU A 25 39.45 0.83 6.48
C GLU A 25 38.51 1.97 6.84
N SER A 26 38.93 3.23 6.72
CA SER A 26 38.07 4.39 7.01
C SER A 26 36.94 4.54 6.04
N MET A 27 37.01 3.90 4.87
CA MET A 27 36.02 3.92 3.82
C MET A 27 34.99 2.77 3.91
N TRP A 28 35.25 1.75 4.75
CA TRP A 28 34.36 0.60 4.82
C TRP A 28 32.92 0.99 5.23
N GLY A 29 31.93 0.48 4.51
CA GLY A 29 30.53 0.81 4.72
C GLY A 29 30.10 2.16 4.12
N THR A 30 31.03 2.92 3.53
CA THR A 30 30.72 4.20 2.89
C THR A 30 30.03 3.96 1.54
N SER A 31 29.02 4.75 1.24
CA SER A 31 28.27 4.69 -0.03
C SER A 31 28.75 5.77 -1.01
N PHE A 32 28.83 5.42 -2.30
CA PHE A 32 29.33 6.33 -3.34
C PHE A 32 28.29 6.93 -4.25
N LEU A 33 27.21 6.23 -4.54
CA LEU A 33 26.18 6.69 -5.47
C LEU A 33 24.86 6.82 -4.77
N ALA A 34 24.16 7.90 -5.07
CA ALA A 34 22.77 8.05 -4.66
C ALA A 34 21.94 6.86 -5.18
N ARG A 35 20.88 6.53 -4.43
CA ARG A 35 19.98 5.44 -4.79
C ARG A 35 19.45 5.61 -6.22
N LEU A 36 19.52 4.55 -7.01
CA LEU A 36 19.03 4.55 -8.39
C LEU A 36 17.50 4.62 -8.42
N SER A 37 16.96 5.36 -9.39
CA SER A 37 15.52 5.51 -9.59
C SER A 37 14.78 4.18 -9.84
N GLY A 38 15.44 3.20 -10.44
CA GLY A 38 14.91 1.84 -10.63
C GLY A 38 14.51 1.16 -9.33
N SER A 39 15.36 1.23 -8.30
CA SER A 39 15.05 0.68 -6.97
C SER A 39 13.81 1.31 -6.35
N THR A 40 13.56 2.59 -6.59
CA THR A 40 12.37 3.28 -6.10
C THR A 40 11.11 2.79 -6.82
N ALA A 41 11.17 2.61 -8.14
CA ALA A 41 10.05 2.10 -8.93
C ALA A 41 9.70 0.65 -8.54
N GLU A 42 10.71 -0.20 -8.35
CA GLU A 42 10.51 -1.57 -7.85
C GLU A 42 9.87 -1.59 -6.45
N PHE A 43 10.33 -0.71 -5.55
CA PHE A 43 9.74 -0.61 -4.23
C PHE A 43 8.27 -0.21 -4.27
N LEU A 44 7.90 0.77 -5.10
CA LEU A 44 6.50 1.18 -5.29
C LEU A 44 5.65 0.05 -5.88
N SER A 45 6.19 -0.71 -6.84
CA SER A 45 5.50 -1.88 -7.38
C SER A 45 5.27 -2.96 -6.33
N MET A 46 6.29 -3.31 -5.55
CA MET A 46 6.17 -4.27 -4.45
C MET A 46 5.17 -3.80 -3.39
N TRP A 47 5.21 -2.50 -3.05
CA TRP A 47 4.26 -1.91 -2.13
C TRP A 47 2.82 -2.04 -2.62
N LEU A 48 2.59 -1.73 -3.89
CA LEU A 48 1.26 -1.89 -4.50
C LEU A 48 0.79 -3.35 -4.44
N GLU A 49 1.64 -4.31 -4.80
CA GLU A 49 1.30 -5.73 -4.75
C GLU A 49 0.99 -6.22 -3.33
N ILE A 50 1.75 -5.77 -2.34
CA ILE A 50 1.57 -6.16 -0.93
C ILE A 50 0.27 -5.57 -0.36
N PHE A 51 0.00 -4.29 -0.61
CA PHE A 51 -1.12 -3.60 0.03
C PHE A 51 -2.41 -3.64 -0.78
N VAL A 52 -2.36 -3.75 -2.10
CA VAL A 52 -3.56 -3.62 -2.94
C VAL A 52 -3.79 -4.87 -3.79
N GLY A 53 -2.71 -5.47 -4.25
CA GLY A 53 -2.73 -6.57 -5.22
C GLY A 53 -2.19 -6.15 -6.58
N SER A 54 -1.84 -7.12 -7.42
CA SER A 54 -1.16 -6.89 -8.70
C SER A 54 -2.04 -6.21 -9.76
N ARG A 55 -3.35 -6.31 -9.64
CA ARG A 55 -4.33 -5.76 -10.59
C ARG A 55 -5.55 -5.22 -9.86
N PRO A 56 -5.43 -4.08 -9.16
CA PRO A 56 -6.56 -3.53 -8.43
C PRO A 56 -7.72 -3.16 -9.36
N PHE A 57 -7.44 -2.59 -10.53
CA PHE A 57 -8.45 -2.27 -11.53
C PHE A 57 -8.46 -3.29 -12.68
N SER A 58 -9.65 -3.69 -13.08
CA SER A 58 -9.91 -4.58 -14.21
C SER A 58 -11.20 -4.17 -14.93
N LEU A 59 -11.48 -4.79 -16.07
CA LEU A 59 -12.76 -4.67 -16.73
C LEU A 59 -13.50 -6.00 -16.60
N SER A 60 -14.80 -5.93 -16.33
CA SER A 60 -15.71 -7.07 -16.39
C SER A 60 -15.87 -7.57 -17.82
N GLU A 61 -16.55 -8.70 -18.02
CA GLU A 61 -16.89 -9.21 -19.35
C GLU A 61 -17.77 -8.22 -20.15
N ASP A 62 -18.59 -7.43 -19.47
CA ASP A 62 -19.45 -6.40 -20.06
C ASP A 62 -18.73 -5.05 -20.26
N GLY A 63 -17.42 -4.97 -19.91
CA GLY A 63 -16.59 -3.78 -20.07
C GLY A 63 -16.76 -2.73 -18.97
N GLU A 64 -17.43 -3.04 -17.86
CA GLU A 64 -17.51 -2.17 -16.70
C GLU A 64 -16.21 -2.19 -15.89
N LEU A 65 -15.83 -1.04 -15.33
CA LEU A 65 -14.67 -0.96 -14.44
C LEU A 65 -14.95 -1.69 -13.13
N GLU A 66 -13.99 -2.50 -12.70
CA GLU A 66 -14.01 -3.17 -11.40
C GLU A 66 -12.78 -2.76 -10.59
N LEU A 67 -12.95 -2.64 -9.27
CA LEU A 67 -11.87 -2.47 -8.30
C LEU A 67 -11.94 -3.58 -7.26
N ALA A 68 -10.86 -4.33 -7.11
CA ALA A 68 -10.72 -5.37 -6.10
C ALA A 68 -9.44 -5.17 -5.29
N PHE A 69 -9.53 -5.43 -4.00
CA PHE A 69 -8.38 -5.45 -3.10
C PHE A 69 -7.99 -6.91 -2.80
N ALA A 70 -6.71 -7.22 -3.00
CA ALA A 70 -6.15 -8.54 -2.75
C ALA A 70 -4.82 -8.40 -1.99
N PRO A 71 -4.86 -7.97 -0.70
CA PRO A 71 -3.64 -7.71 0.05
C PRO A 71 -2.85 -8.98 0.33
N ALA A 72 -1.50 -8.86 0.34
CA ALA A 72 -0.58 -9.89 0.76
C ALA A 72 0.06 -9.51 2.11
N LEU A 73 -0.78 -9.12 3.07
CA LEU A 73 -0.37 -8.70 4.41
C LEU A 73 -0.34 -9.90 5.35
N LYS A 74 0.75 -10.03 6.11
CA LYS A 74 0.84 -11.04 7.16
C LYS A 74 0.08 -10.58 8.40
N GLY A 75 -0.47 -11.52 9.18
CA GLY A 75 -1.29 -11.24 10.36
C GLY A 75 -0.60 -10.34 11.40
N ASP A 76 0.72 -10.42 11.52
CA ASP A 76 1.52 -9.56 12.42
C ASP A 76 1.71 -8.11 11.91
N MET A 77 1.32 -7.80 10.67
CA MET A 77 1.31 -6.44 10.12
C MET A 77 0.06 -5.65 10.50
N PHE A 78 -0.97 -6.32 11.02
CA PHE A 78 -2.16 -5.67 11.56
C PHE A 78 -1.91 -5.16 12.98
N LYS A 79 -2.45 -4.00 13.30
CA LYS A 79 -2.41 -3.42 14.64
C LYS A 79 -3.14 -4.31 15.66
N GLU A 80 -3.11 -3.94 16.93
CA GLU A 80 -3.80 -4.68 18.00
C GLU A 80 -5.31 -4.77 17.80
N ASP A 81 -5.92 -3.74 17.20
CA ASP A 81 -7.34 -3.67 16.88
C ASP A 81 -7.72 -4.43 15.59
N GLY A 82 -6.78 -5.11 14.96
CA GLY A 82 -6.99 -5.84 13.71
C GLY A 82 -7.04 -4.96 12.46
N THR A 83 -6.55 -3.73 12.52
CA THR A 83 -6.56 -2.83 11.36
C THR A 83 -5.18 -2.67 10.72
N ALA A 84 -5.16 -2.40 9.40
CA ALA A 84 -4.00 -1.92 8.67
C ALA A 84 -4.44 -0.87 7.65
N SER A 85 -3.80 0.30 7.64
CA SER A 85 -4.26 1.43 6.82
C SER A 85 -3.15 1.97 5.93
N PHE A 86 -3.53 2.50 4.77
CA PHE A 86 -2.64 3.13 3.81
C PHE A 86 -3.41 4.11 2.94
N VAL A 87 -2.69 4.95 2.19
CA VAL A 87 -3.28 5.88 1.21
C VAL A 87 -3.21 5.26 -0.18
N PHE A 88 -4.37 5.08 -0.81
CA PHE A 88 -4.52 4.60 -2.18
C PHE A 88 -4.72 5.77 -3.15
N LEU A 89 -4.16 5.67 -4.34
CA LEU A 89 -4.23 6.71 -5.40
C LEU A 89 -3.80 8.12 -4.94
N GLY A 90 -3.08 8.22 -3.81
CA GLY A 90 -2.64 9.50 -3.25
C GLY A 90 -3.74 10.34 -2.59
N GLY A 91 -4.96 9.83 -2.43
CA GLY A 91 -6.06 10.60 -1.88
C GLY A 91 -7.20 9.81 -1.22
N VAL A 92 -7.17 8.48 -1.24
CA VAL A 92 -8.19 7.64 -0.61
C VAL A 92 -7.56 6.87 0.55
N ASP A 93 -8.03 7.08 1.77
CA ASP A 93 -7.60 6.33 2.95
C ASP A 93 -8.24 4.94 2.94
N VAL A 94 -7.43 3.89 2.76
CA VAL A 94 -7.92 2.50 2.81
C VAL A 94 -7.54 1.86 4.13
N THR A 95 -8.53 1.26 4.79
CA THR A 95 -8.34 0.51 6.04
C THR A 95 -8.85 -0.91 5.87
N TYR A 96 -7.94 -1.87 6.00
CA TYR A 96 -8.31 -3.27 6.17
C TYR A 96 -8.78 -3.52 7.59
N VAL A 97 -9.88 -4.25 7.74
CA VAL A 97 -10.46 -4.69 9.00
C VAL A 97 -10.39 -6.22 9.04
N ASN A 98 -9.47 -6.76 9.86
CA ASN A 98 -9.16 -8.17 10.01
C ASN A 98 -9.13 -8.52 11.52
N PRO A 99 -10.28 -8.72 12.16
CA PRO A 99 -10.33 -8.95 13.60
C PRO A 99 -9.60 -10.21 14.06
N ALA A 100 -9.54 -11.22 13.20
CA ALA A 100 -8.85 -12.47 13.48
C ALA A 100 -7.32 -12.34 13.38
N LYS A 101 -6.81 -11.28 12.75
CA LYS A 101 -5.39 -11.08 12.46
C LYS A 101 -4.78 -12.30 11.75
N ALA A 102 -5.59 -12.95 10.91
CA ALA A 102 -5.11 -14.01 10.04
C ALA A 102 -4.22 -13.42 8.92
N ASP A 103 -3.47 -14.23 8.24
CA ASP A 103 -2.74 -13.80 7.06
C ASP A 103 -3.76 -13.43 5.96
N ALA A 104 -3.64 -12.25 5.34
CA ALA A 104 -4.68 -11.70 4.46
C ALA A 104 -4.95 -12.58 3.23
N TRP A 105 -3.98 -13.36 2.78
CA TRP A 105 -4.17 -14.32 1.68
C TRP A 105 -4.99 -15.56 2.05
N ASP A 106 -5.24 -15.80 3.34
CA ASP A 106 -6.11 -16.87 3.85
C ASP A 106 -7.52 -16.36 4.17
N CYS A 107 -7.79 -15.06 3.93
CA CYS A 107 -9.07 -14.40 4.17
C CYS A 107 -9.77 -14.07 2.84
N ASP A 108 -11.11 -14.00 2.91
CA ASP A 108 -11.93 -13.45 1.84
C ASP A 108 -12.31 -11.99 2.13
N VAL A 109 -12.35 -11.15 1.10
CA VAL A 109 -12.99 -9.83 1.20
C VAL A 109 -14.50 -10.03 1.16
N THR A 110 -15.19 -9.68 2.24
CA THR A 110 -16.64 -9.93 2.38
C THR A 110 -17.49 -8.71 2.11
N LYS A 111 -16.97 -7.53 2.40
CA LYS A 111 -17.63 -6.25 2.12
C LYS A 111 -16.63 -5.11 2.04
N LEU A 112 -17.06 -4.05 1.36
CA LEU A 112 -16.38 -2.75 1.34
C LEU A 112 -17.35 -1.68 1.84
N VAL A 113 -16.85 -0.71 2.62
CA VAL A 113 -17.62 0.45 3.05
C VAL A 113 -16.94 1.69 2.50
N LEU A 114 -17.69 2.49 1.76
CA LEU A 114 -17.21 3.69 1.06
C LEU A 114 -17.66 4.93 1.83
N PHE A 115 -16.75 5.84 2.14
CA PHE A 115 -17.02 7.08 2.82
C PHE A 115 -16.71 8.26 1.89
N ALA A 116 -17.66 9.17 1.73
CA ALA A 116 -17.47 10.34 0.86
C ALA A 116 -16.36 11.26 1.38
N ASP A 117 -16.35 11.49 2.70
CA ASP A 117 -15.34 12.30 3.40
C ASP A 117 -15.21 11.84 4.85
N ALA A 118 -14.37 12.56 5.63
CA ALA A 118 -14.11 12.23 7.04
C ALA A 118 -15.32 12.46 7.98
N ASP A 119 -16.33 13.21 7.54
CA ASP A 119 -17.54 13.52 8.31
C ASP A 119 -18.68 12.53 7.99
N ASP A 120 -18.51 11.69 6.97
CA ASP A 120 -19.46 10.63 6.61
C ASP A 120 -19.39 9.48 7.63
N ALA A 121 -20.31 9.50 8.58
CA ALA A 121 -20.30 8.54 9.70
C ALA A 121 -20.94 7.17 9.37
N GLU A 122 -21.72 7.08 8.31
CA GLU A 122 -22.47 5.87 7.96
C GLU A 122 -21.82 5.09 6.81
N GLY A 123 -21.27 5.79 5.80
CA GLY A 123 -20.71 5.21 4.60
C GLY A 123 -21.71 4.40 3.76
N THR A 124 -21.30 4.02 2.58
CA THR A 124 -22.08 3.14 1.69
C THR A 124 -21.47 1.73 1.71
N THR A 125 -22.23 0.75 2.17
CA THR A 125 -21.77 -0.65 2.20
C THR A 125 -22.04 -1.36 0.88
N VAL A 126 -20.99 -1.94 0.31
CA VAL A 126 -21.04 -2.84 -0.84
C VAL A 126 -20.67 -4.24 -0.38
N HIS A 127 -21.58 -5.19 -0.52
CA HIS A 127 -21.32 -6.59 -0.19
C HIS A 127 -20.62 -7.31 -1.35
N GLY A 128 -19.60 -8.09 -1.01
CA GLY A 128 -18.77 -8.83 -1.97
C GLY A 128 -17.32 -8.38 -1.94
N SER A 129 -16.53 -8.93 -2.86
CA SER A 129 -15.08 -8.78 -2.88
C SER A 129 -14.57 -7.63 -3.76
N LYS A 130 -15.47 -6.92 -4.47
CA LYS A 130 -15.09 -5.86 -5.42
C LYS A 130 -16.16 -4.80 -5.57
N LEU A 131 -15.72 -3.61 -5.96
CA LEU A 131 -16.57 -2.54 -6.47
C LEU A 131 -16.71 -2.67 -7.99
N ALA A 132 -17.85 -2.28 -8.56
CA ALA A 132 -18.07 -2.33 -10.00
C ALA A 132 -18.75 -1.06 -10.52
N GLY A 133 -18.58 -0.77 -11.81
CA GLY A 133 -19.19 0.34 -12.50
C GLY A 133 -18.88 1.68 -11.83
N LYS A 134 -19.95 2.40 -11.50
CA LYS A 134 -19.84 3.77 -10.97
C LYS A 134 -19.04 3.86 -9.66
N ASP A 135 -19.16 2.90 -8.74
CA ASP A 135 -18.43 2.96 -7.48
C ASP A 135 -16.92 2.80 -7.70
N ALA A 136 -16.51 1.90 -8.60
CA ALA A 136 -15.10 1.75 -8.99
C ALA A 136 -14.57 3.00 -9.71
N GLU A 137 -15.38 3.63 -10.57
CA GLU A 137 -15.04 4.88 -11.25
C GLU A 137 -14.89 6.04 -10.25
N ASP A 138 -15.82 6.17 -9.32
CA ASP A 138 -15.83 7.23 -8.33
C ASP A 138 -14.63 7.10 -7.36
N VAL A 139 -14.19 5.89 -7.02
CA VAL A 139 -12.93 5.69 -6.28
C VAL A 139 -11.73 6.14 -7.13
N ARG A 140 -11.65 5.71 -8.41
CA ARG A 140 -10.57 6.11 -9.32
C ARG A 140 -10.51 7.63 -9.48
N ASP A 141 -11.65 8.27 -9.51
CA ASP A 141 -11.81 9.72 -9.69
C ASP A 141 -11.70 10.50 -8.37
N LEU A 142 -11.29 9.83 -7.26
CA LEU A 142 -11.08 10.40 -5.93
C LEU A 142 -12.34 11.08 -5.34
N LYS A 143 -13.53 10.56 -5.59
CA LYS A 143 -14.78 11.09 -5.04
C LYS A 143 -15.13 10.51 -3.67
N TYR A 144 -14.44 9.44 -3.28
CA TYR A 144 -14.47 8.88 -1.93
C TYR A 144 -13.17 9.25 -1.20
N GLY A 145 -13.29 9.66 0.05
CA GLY A 145 -12.16 9.99 0.92
C GLY A 145 -11.59 8.79 1.65
N ALA A 146 -12.44 7.79 1.94
CA ALA A 146 -11.98 6.59 2.63
C ALA A 146 -12.75 5.33 2.21
N ILE A 147 -12.10 4.17 2.42
CA ILE A 147 -12.65 2.84 2.17
C ILE A 147 -12.25 1.91 3.32
N GLU A 148 -13.22 1.22 3.92
CA GLU A 148 -12.95 0.04 4.74
C GLU A 148 -13.12 -1.23 3.92
N VAL A 149 -12.16 -2.15 4.04
CA VAL A 149 -12.17 -3.45 3.39
C VAL A 149 -12.16 -4.52 4.46
N HIS A 150 -13.24 -5.28 4.58
CA HIS A 150 -13.40 -6.30 5.62
C HIS A 150 -12.93 -7.66 5.13
N LEU A 151 -12.01 -8.24 5.91
CA LEU A 151 -11.40 -9.56 5.70
C LEU A 151 -11.94 -10.53 6.75
N ASP A 152 -12.50 -11.67 6.32
CA ASP A 152 -13.02 -12.74 7.17
C ASP A 152 -12.53 -14.11 6.72
#